data_04d41342db961d1eba9db51233618045
#
_entry.id   04d41342db961d1eba9db51233618045
#
_cell.length_a   1.000
_cell.length_b   1.000
_cell.length_c   1.000
_cell.angle_alpha   90.00
_cell.angle_beta   90.00
_cell.angle_gamma   90.00
#
_symmetry.space_group_name_H-M   'P 1'
#
loop_
_entity.id
_entity.type
_entity.pdbx_description
1 polymer ?
#
loop_
_entity_poly.entity_id
_entity_poly.type
_entity_poly.pdbx_seq_one_letter_code
_entity_poly.pdbx_strand_id
1 'polypeptide(L)'
;MAWYDEAVFYHIYPLGLCGCAHENDGQPTPGAFAKLEAWAAHAAKLGCTAIYIGPLFESGSHGYDTIDYRLVDRRLGTNEEFKAFVAACHARGQRVIVDGVFNHVGRDFFAFQDLKANRENARYKDWFCDVNFWGNNEYNDGFSYGNWGGYNLLVKLNQRNPEVQQYHYDTVRFWVEQFDIDGIRLDAADVLDFDFMRGLRRLANEVKPEFWLMGEVIHGDYSRWANPEMLHSVTNYELHKGLWSGHNDHNY
;
A
#
# COMPACT_ATOMS: atom_id res chain seq x y z
N MET A 1 25.58 -6.73 -3.83
CA MET A 1 24.61 -7.05 -2.77
C MET A 1 23.74 -5.81 -2.63
N ALA A 2 22.47 -5.92 -2.87
CA ALA A 2 21.56 -4.77 -2.77
C ALA A 2 21.29 -4.44 -1.29
N TRP A 3 20.86 -3.22 -0.99
CA TRP A 3 20.64 -2.78 0.39
C TRP A 3 19.61 -3.65 1.12
N TYR A 4 18.62 -4.18 0.41
CA TYR A 4 17.57 -5.01 0.99
C TYR A 4 17.97 -6.46 1.28
N ASP A 5 19.12 -6.92 0.82
CA ASP A 5 19.62 -8.28 1.10
C ASP A 5 20.03 -8.45 2.57
N GLU A 6 20.40 -7.36 3.24
CA GLU A 6 20.82 -7.33 4.64
C GLU A 6 19.95 -6.41 5.52
N ALA A 7 18.84 -5.88 4.95
CA ALA A 7 18.01 -4.92 5.66
C ALA A 7 17.24 -5.54 6.82
N VAL A 8 17.20 -4.83 7.93
CA VAL A 8 16.31 -5.10 9.06
C VAL A 8 15.24 -4.03 9.07
N PHE A 9 13.99 -4.45 8.86
CA PHE A 9 12.84 -3.56 8.75
C PHE A 9 12.16 -3.34 10.10
N TYR A 10 11.76 -2.10 10.36
CA TYR A 10 10.84 -1.74 11.41
C TYR A 10 9.52 -1.28 10.78
N HIS A 11 8.44 -2.01 11.04
CA HIS A 11 7.11 -1.66 10.52
C HIS A 11 6.37 -0.71 11.45
N ILE A 12 5.79 0.34 10.88
CA ILE A 12 4.95 1.31 11.58
C ILE A 12 3.58 1.38 10.89
N TYR A 13 2.51 1.10 11.64
CA TYR A 13 1.16 1.47 11.26
C TYR A 13 0.88 2.90 11.77
N PRO A 14 0.99 3.92 10.88
CA PRO A 14 1.10 5.30 11.33
C PRO A 14 -0.17 5.85 11.97
N LEU A 15 -1.36 5.56 11.40
CA LEU A 15 -2.64 6.01 11.94
C LEU A 15 -2.86 5.52 13.38
N GLY A 16 -2.62 4.23 13.62
CA GLY A 16 -2.75 3.64 14.94
C GLY A 16 -1.70 4.14 15.92
N LEU A 17 -0.43 4.18 15.51
CA LEU A 17 0.65 4.66 16.37
C LEU A 17 0.43 6.11 16.80
N CYS A 18 -0.03 6.98 15.88
CA CYS A 18 -0.27 8.39 16.18
C CYS A 18 -1.57 8.64 16.94
N GLY A 19 -2.47 7.65 17.02
CA GLY A 19 -3.78 7.79 17.66
C GLY A 19 -4.74 8.68 16.85
N CYS A 20 -4.65 8.57 15.52
CA CYS A 20 -5.55 9.27 14.61
C CYS A 20 -7.00 8.81 14.78
N ALA A 21 -7.96 9.68 14.43
CA ALA A 21 -9.36 9.30 14.39
C ALA A 21 -9.59 8.09 13.46
N HIS A 22 -10.50 7.19 13.84
CA HIS A 22 -10.80 6.00 13.04
C HIS A 22 -11.38 6.37 11.68
N GLU A 23 -12.40 7.23 11.66
CA GLU A 23 -12.94 7.82 10.45
C GLU A 23 -12.18 9.11 10.12
N ASN A 24 -11.89 9.32 8.83
CA ASN A 24 -11.15 10.49 8.38
C ASN A 24 -12.08 11.73 8.41
N ASP A 25 -11.89 12.54 9.40
CA ASP A 25 -12.59 13.83 9.57
C ASP A 25 -11.82 15.01 8.95
N GLY A 26 -10.69 14.74 8.30
CA GLY A 26 -9.82 15.73 7.68
C GLY A 26 -9.02 16.57 8.67
N GLN A 27 -9.06 16.25 9.98
CA GLN A 27 -8.33 16.98 11.00
C GLN A 27 -6.97 16.34 11.30
N PRO A 28 -5.88 17.10 11.29
CA PRO A 28 -4.57 16.56 11.59
C PRO A 28 -4.42 16.23 13.08
N THR A 29 -3.77 15.09 13.35
CA THR A 29 -3.37 14.72 14.71
C THR A 29 -2.09 15.48 15.08
N PRO A 30 -2.13 16.37 16.10
CA PRO A 30 -0.98 17.20 16.44
C PRO A 30 0.28 16.37 16.72
N GLY A 31 1.38 16.71 16.05
CA GLY A 31 2.68 16.11 16.29
C GLY A 31 2.84 14.68 15.74
N ALA A 32 1.97 14.23 14.84
CA ALA A 32 2.04 12.87 14.27
C ALA A 32 3.40 12.59 13.63
N PHE A 33 3.89 13.44 12.71
CA PHE A 33 5.19 13.24 12.09
C PHE A 33 6.37 13.35 13.05
N ALA A 34 6.30 14.22 14.06
CA ALA A 34 7.32 14.28 15.12
C ALA A 34 7.39 12.95 15.91
N LYS A 35 6.24 12.33 16.18
CA LYS A 35 6.17 11.01 16.81
C LYS A 35 6.73 9.91 15.90
N LEU A 36 6.38 9.92 14.62
CA LEU A 36 6.90 8.96 13.63
C LEU A 36 8.42 9.06 13.51
N GLU A 37 8.97 10.29 13.47
CA GLU A 37 10.42 10.51 13.41
C GLU A 37 11.14 10.02 14.68
N ALA A 38 10.56 10.23 15.85
CA ALA A 38 11.11 9.70 17.11
C ALA A 38 11.15 8.16 17.11
N TRP A 39 10.13 7.49 16.55
CA TRP A 39 10.13 6.05 16.41
C TRP A 39 11.11 5.55 15.35
N ALA A 40 11.26 6.23 14.22
CA ALA A 40 12.29 5.89 13.23
C ALA A 40 13.71 6.03 13.84
N ALA A 41 13.96 7.07 14.62
CA ALA A 41 15.22 7.24 15.35
C ALA A 41 15.43 6.14 16.41
N HIS A 42 14.38 5.69 17.08
CA HIS A 42 14.44 4.55 17.99
C HIS A 42 14.77 3.25 17.24
N ALA A 43 14.12 2.99 16.11
CA ALA A 43 14.39 1.83 15.27
C ALA A 43 15.86 1.80 14.80
N ALA A 44 16.44 2.96 14.44
CA ALA A 44 17.87 3.05 14.10
C ALA A 44 18.78 2.60 15.26
N LYS A 45 18.45 2.98 16.50
CA LYS A 45 19.19 2.54 17.70
C LYS A 45 19.09 1.04 17.96
N LEU A 46 18.03 0.40 17.49
CA LEU A 46 17.86 -1.06 17.54
C LEU A 46 18.62 -1.79 16.41
N GLY A 47 19.24 -1.06 15.49
CA GLY A 47 19.93 -1.61 14.33
C GLY A 47 19.04 -1.82 13.11
N CYS A 48 17.81 -1.28 13.10
CA CYS A 48 16.94 -1.36 11.92
C CYS A 48 17.43 -0.38 10.84
N THR A 49 17.67 -0.91 9.66
CA THR A 49 18.22 -0.18 8.51
C THR A 49 17.15 0.27 7.52
N ALA A 50 15.91 -0.11 7.75
CA ALA A 50 14.78 0.31 6.94
C ALA A 50 13.49 0.51 7.77
N ILE A 51 12.70 1.50 7.37
CA ILE A 51 11.36 1.75 7.90
C ILE A 51 10.35 1.32 6.85
N TYR A 52 9.45 0.42 7.21
CA TYR A 52 8.23 0.18 6.48
C TYR A 52 7.11 0.96 7.16
N ILE A 53 6.55 1.95 6.46
CA ILE A 53 5.46 2.78 6.95
C ILE A 53 4.24 2.61 6.07
N GLY A 54 3.12 2.18 6.63
CA GLY A 54 1.90 2.02 5.87
C GLY A 54 0.75 1.38 6.65
N PRO A 55 -0.46 1.55 6.09
CA PRO A 55 -0.82 2.45 4.97
C PRO A 55 -0.68 3.92 5.34
N LEU A 56 -0.28 4.76 4.37
CA LEU A 56 0.13 6.15 4.63
C LEU A 56 -0.73 7.19 3.91
N PHE A 57 -1.30 6.81 2.75
CA PHE A 57 -1.98 7.75 1.87
C PHE A 57 -3.43 7.99 2.27
N GLU A 58 -3.99 9.10 1.77
CA GLU A 58 -5.33 9.55 2.11
C GLU A 58 -6.36 8.43 1.98
N SER A 59 -7.08 8.17 3.05
CA SER A 59 -8.05 7.08 3.16
C SER A 59 -9.31 7.53 3.91
N GLY A 60 -10.39 6.76 3.77
CA GLY A 60 -11.63 7.04 4.48
C GLY A 60 -11.60 6.63 5.96
N SER A 61 -10.89 5.54 6.26
CA SER A 61 -10.86 5.01 7.63
C SER A 61 -9.50 4.39 8.00
N HIS A 62 -9.35 3.09 7.86
CA HIS A 62 -8.20 2.33 8.40
C HIS A 62 -6.91 2.44 7.56
N GLY A 63 -6.92 3.18 6.46
CA GLY A 63 -5.73 3.36 5.62
C GLY A 63 -5.70 2.48 4.36
N TYR A 64 -6.33 1.30 4.38
CA TYR A 64 -6.39 0.42 3.22
C TYR A 64 -7.55 0.73 2.27
N ASP A 65 -8.45 1.63 2.64
CA ASP A 65 -9.52 2.20 1.82
C ASP A 65 -9.05 3.52 1.18
N THR A 66 -8.00 3.44 0.37
CA THR A 66 -7.33 4.61 -0.24
C THR A 66 -8.26 5.44 -1.09
N ILE A 67 -8.26 6.74 -0.88
CA ILE A 67 -9.04 7.74 -1.62
C ILE A 67 -8.14 8.51 -2.60
N ASP A 68 -6.93 8.88 -2.16
CA ASP A 68 -5.96 9.61 -2.98
C ASP A 68 -4.55 9.11 -2.70
N TYR A 69 -3.91 8.54 -3.71
CA TYR A 69 -2.54 8.01 -3.62
C TYR A 69 -1.45 9.08 -3.63
N ARG A 70 -1.78 10.32 -3.97
CA ARG A 70 -0.80 11.42 -4.08
C ARG A 70 -0.82 12.36 -2.89
N LEU A 71 -1.71 12.10 -1.95
CA LEU A 71 -1.86 12.86 -0.71
C LEU A 71 -1.55 11.96 0.48
N VAL A 72 -0.65 12.37 1.35
CA VAL A 72 -0.48 11.78 2.67
C VAL A 72 -1.78 11.95 3.45
N ASP A 73 -2.18 10.95 4.20
CA ASP A 73 -3.42 11.00 4.99
C ASP A 73 -3.41 12.24 5.89
N ARG A 74 -4.41 13.11 5.70
CA ARG A 74 -4.49 14.42 6.37
C ARG A 74 -4.52 14.32 7.88
N ARG A 75 -4.95 13.20 8.43
CA ARG A 75 -4.87 12.93 9.87
C ARG A 75 -3.43 12.82 10.36
N LEU A 76 -2.50 12.44 9.52
CA LEU A 76 -1.06 12.37 9.84
C LEU A 76 -0.35 13.71 9.60
N GLY A 77 -0.71 14.42 8.54
CA GLY A 77 -0.09 15.69 8.16
C GLY A 77 -0.05 15.93 6.66
N THR A 78 1.06 16.46 6.18
CA THR A 78 1.23 16.91 4.80
C THR A 78 2.27 16.11 4.02
N ASN A 79 2.27 16.25 2.69
CA ASN A 79 3.28 15.68 1.81
C ASN A 79 4.68 16.21 2.16
N GLU A 80 4.80 17.49 2.53
CA GLU A 80 6.05 18.12 2.91
C GLU A 80 6.63 17.53 4.20
N GLU A 81 5.76 17.23 5.18
CA GLU A 81 6.18 16.59 6.42
C GLU A 81 6.65 15.16 6.16
N PHE A 82 5.97 14.41 5.30
CA PHE A 82 6.43 13.07 4.91
C PHE A 82 7.76 13.12 4.15
N LYS A 83 7.92 14.06 3.21
CA LYS A 83 9.20 14.28 2.54
C LYS A 83 10.34 14.58 3.53
N ALA A 84 10.09 15.42 4.52
CA ALA A 84 11.06 15.72 5.57
C ALA A 84 11.37 14.47 6.43
N PHE A 85 10.37 13.65 6.75
CA PHE A 85 10.52 12.38 7.45
C PHE A 85 11.44 11.42 6.68
N VAL A 86 11.22 11.24 5.37
CA VAL A 86 12.07 10.39 4.53
C VAL A 86 13.52 10.90 4.52
N ALA A 87 13.71 12.21 4.32
CA ALA A 87 15.04 12.81 4.35
C ALA A 87 15.75 12.60 5.72
N ALA A 88 15.02 12.70 6.82
CA ALA A 88 15.55 12.45 8.15
C ALA A 88 15.92 10.96 8.37
N CYS A 89 15.15 10.02 7.80
CA CYS A 89 15.50 8.59 7.79
C CYS A 89 16.77 8.34 6.97
N HIS A 90 16.86 8.89 5.76
CA HIS A 90 18.06 8.77 4.91
C HIS A 90 19.31 9.34 5.58
N ALA A 91 19.21 10.48 6.27
CA ALA A 91 20.33 11.07 7.03
C ALA A 91 20.84 10.15 8.16
N ARG A 92 20.02 9.22 8.64
CA ARG A 92 20.39 8.19 9.63
C ARG A 92 20.83 6.87 8.99
N GLY A 93 20.88 6.79 7.65
CA GLY A 93 21.22 5.56 6.93
C GLY A 93 20.05 4.57 6.83
N GLN A 94 18.83 5.00 7.11
CA GLN A 94 17.65 4.16 6.99
C GLN A 94 16.97 4.34 5.64
N ARG A 95 16.49 3.25 5.03
CA ARG A 95 15.63 3.26 3.84
C ARG A 95 14.16 3.38 4.25
N VAL A 96 13.32 3.90 3.36
CA VAL A 96 11.89 4.05 3.62
C VAL A 96 11.08 3.38 2.52
N ILE A 97 10.18 2.48 2.91
CA ILE A 97 9.20 1.86 2.02
C ILE A 97 7.77 2.16 2.48
N VAL A 98 6.85 2.21 1.55
CA VAL A 98 5.43 2.48 1.80
C VAL A 98 4.53 1.33 1.34
N ASP A 99 3.28 1.32 1.78
CA ASP A 99 2.25 0.40 1.26
C ASP A 99 1.74 0.85 -0.11
N GLY A 100 1.72 -0.08 -1.05
CA GLY A 100 1.03 0.02 -2.33
C GLY A 100 -0.27 -0.77 -2.29
N VAL A 101 -1.37 -0.13 -1.94
CA VAL A 101 -2.71 -0.74 -1.91
C VAL A 101 -3.31 -0.64 -3.31
N PHE A 102 -2.91 -1.56 -4.23
CA PHE A 102 -3.26 -1.46 -5.65
C PHE A 102 -4.34 -2.44 -6.10
N ASN A 103 -4.77 -3.36 -5.23
CA ASN A 103 -5.86 -4.28 -5.55
C ASN A 103 -7.23 -3.61 -5.48
N HIS A 104 -7.42 -2.65 -4.59
CA HIS A 104 -8.70 -2.02 -4.30
C HIS A 104 -8.52 -0.57 -3.86
N VAL A 105 -9.60 0.17 -3.83
CA VAL A 105 -9.68 1.57 -3.38
C VAL A 105 -10.87 1.76 -2.44
N GLY A 106 -10.84 2.85 -1.69
CA GLY A 106 -11.98 3.31 -0.91
C GLY A 106 -13.12 3.83 -1.79
N ARG A 107 -14.32 3.91 -1.24
CA ARG A 107 -15.53 4.34 -1.95
C ARG A 107 -15.51 5.81 -2.38
N ASP A 108 -14.67 6.64 -1.74
CA ASP A 108 -14.53 8.06 -2.09
C ASP A 108 -13.40 8.32 -3.11
N PHE A 109 -12.77 7.27 -3.64
CA PHE A 109 -11.85 7.37 -4.75
C PHE A 109 -12.53 8.00 -5.98
N PHE A 110 -11.86 8.97 -6.63
CA PHE A 110 -12.46 9.80 -7.69
C PHE A 110 -13.15 9.02 -8.80
N ALA A 111 -12.53 7.91 -9.26
CA ALA A 111 -13.08 7.10 -10.33
C ALA A 111 -14.32 6.31 -9.89
N PHE A 112 -14.40 5.92 -8.62
CA PHE A 112 -15.58 5.27 -8.08
C PHE A 112 -16.72 6.27 -7.82
N GLN A 113 -16.40 7.51 -7.45
CA GLN A 113 -17.39 8.58 -7.36
C GLN A 113 -18.01 8.88 -8.75
N ASP A 114 -17.20 8.87 -9.81
CA ASP A 114 -17.74 8.95 -11.18
C ASP A 114 -18.68 7.79 -11.49
N LEU A 115 -18.31 6.55 -11.14
CA LEU A 115 -19.15 5.37 -11.34
C LEU A 115 -20.49 5.50 -10.59
N LYS A 116 -20.49 5.96 -9.35
CA LYS A 116 -21.70 6.21 -8.55
C LYS A 116 -22.61 7.26 -9.18
N ALA A 117 -22.03 8.34 -9.68
CA ALA A 117 -22.76 9.47 -10.24
C ALA A 117 -23.32 9.19 -11.65
N ASN A 118 -22.54 8.56 -12.50
CA ASN A 118 -22.80 8.44 -13.93
C ASN A 118 -23.17 7.00 -14.39
N ARG A 119 -23.04 5.99 -13.52
CA ARG A 119 -23.45 4.60 -13.74
C ARG A 119 -22.92 4.04 -15.07
N GLU A 120 -23.81 3.57 -15.97
CA GLU A 120 -23.44 3.02 -17.29
C GLU A 120 -22.67 4.01 -18.17
N ASN A 121 -22.82 5.30 -17.93
CA ASN A 121 -22.17 6.38 -18.65
C ASN A 121 -20.88 6.87 -17.98
N ALA A 122 -20.48 6.28 -16.87
CA ALA A 122 -19.27 6.66 -16.15
C ALA A 122 -18.00 6.47 -17.01
N ARG A 123 -17.13 7.48 -17.00
CA ARG A 123 -15.85 7.47 -17.73
C ARG A 123 -14.94 6.32 -17.25
N TYR A 124 -14.97 6.03 -15.96
CA TYR A 124 -14.09 5.08 -15.30
C TYR A 124 -14.75 3.74 -14.94
N LYS A 125 -15.92 3.39 -15.51
CA LYS A 125 -16.61 2.15 -15.16
C LYS A 125 -15.76 0.88 -15.35
N ASP A 126 -14.94 0.85 -16.41
CA ASP A 126 -14.09 -0.30 -16.75
C ASP A 126 -12.80 -0.37 -15.88
N TRP A 127 -12.60 0.59 -14.98
CA TRP A 127 -11.56 0.54 -13.96
C TRP A 127 -11.89 -0.43 -12.82
N PHE A 128 -13.15 -0.86 -12.71
CA PHE A 128 -13.63 -1.71 -11.63
C PHE A 128 -14.04 -3.09 -12.12
N CYS A 129 -13.87 -4.09 -11.26
CA CYS A 129 -14.28 -5.45 -11.57
C CYS A 129 -15.77 -5.68 -11.30
N ASP A 130 -16.38 -6.57 -12.09
CA ASP A 130 -17.69 -7.17 -11.82
C ASP A 130 -18.84 -6.16 -11.58
N VAL A 131 -18.78 -5.00 -12.24
CA VAL A 131 -19.84 -3.98 -12.14
C VAL A 131 -21.12 -4.51 -12.77
N ASN A 132 -22.20 -4.56 -11.96
CA ASN A 132 -23.50 -5.03 -12.39
C ASN A 132 -24.61 -4.04 -11.98
N PHE A 133 -25.16 -3.33 -12.96
CA PHE A 133 -26.18 -2.30 -12.75
C PHE A 133 -27.58 -2.86 -12.43
N TRP A 134 -27.75 -4.18 -12.47
CA TRP A 134 -28.96 -4.86 -12.04
C TRP A 134 -28.89 -5.38 -10.60
N GLY A 135 -27.72 -5.21 -9.95
CA GLY A 135 -27.48 -5.58 -8.56
C GLY A 135 -27.70 -4.42 -7.58
N ASN A 136 -27.37 -4.69 -6.33
CA ASN A 136 -27.31 -3.70 -5.26
C ASN A 136 -26.26 -4.11 -4.24
N ASN A 137 -25.98 -3.28 -3.25
CA ASN A 137 -25.06 -3.52 -2.15
C ASN A 137 -25.61 -2.90 -0.86
N GLU A 138 -24.91 -3.08 0.27
CA GLU A 138 -25.32 -2.56 1.59
C GLU A 138 -25.39 -1.04 1.68
N TYR A 139 -24.77 -0.32 0.75
CA TYR A 139 -24.81 1.15 0.67
C TYR A 139 -25.96 1.66 -0.19
N ASN A 140 -26.76 0.76 -0.78
CA ASN A 140 -27.88 1.10 -1.67
C ASN A 140 -27.48 1.93 -2.90
N ASP A 141 -26.33 1.64 -3.49
CA ASP A 141 -25.86 2.33 -4.71
C ASP A 141 -26.71 2.02 -5.96
N GLY A 142 -27.55 0.98 -5.91
CA GLY A 142 -28.35 0.50 -7.04
C GLY A 142 -27.53 -0.26 -8.09
N PHE A 143 -26.32 -0.69 -7.76
CA PHE A 143 -25.47 -1.61 -8.52
C PHE A 143 -24.58 -2.41 -7.57
N SER A 144 -24.03 -3.53 -8.05
CA SER A 144 -22.99 -4.28 -7.34
C SER A 144 -21.67 -4.23 -8.10
N TYR A 145 -20.59 -4.56 -7.43
CA TYR A 145 -19.21 -4.52 -7.96
C TYR A 145 -18.32 -5.52 -7.22
N GLY A 146 -17.20 -5.86 -7.84
CA GLY A 146 -16.15 -6.65 -7.20
C GLY A 146 -15.52 -5.92 -6.03
N ASN A 147 -15.20 -6.66 -4.97
CA ASN A 147 -14.58 -6.12 -3.76
C ASN A 147 -13.45 -7.04 -3.27
N TRP A 148 -12.71 -6.60 -2.27
CA TRP A 148 -11.74 -7.43 -1.59
C TRP A 148 -12.37 -8.05 -0.33
N GLY A 149 -12.24 -9.37 -0.20
CA GLY A 149 -12.63 -10.10 1.02
C GLY A 149 -14.12 -10.07 1.39
N GLY A 150 -15.02 -9.66 0.47
CA GLY A 150 -16.46 -9.51 0.74
C GLY A 150 -16.84 -8.14 1.30
N TYR A 151 -15.89 -7.21 1.42
CA TYR A 151 -16.13 -5.87 1.96
C TYR A 151 -16.32 -4.84 0.85
N ASN A 152 -17.55 -4.36 0.66
CA ASN A 152 -17.84 -3.35 -0.37
C ASN A 152 -17.23 -1.97 -0.10
N LEU A 153 -16.68 -1.73 1.09
CA LEU A 153 -15.81 -0.58 1.35
C LEU A 153 -14.55 -0.59 0.48
N LEU A 154 -14.05 -1.80 0.12
CA LEU A 154 -12.81 -2.03 -0.60
C LEU A 154 -13.10 -2.43 -2.04
N VAL A 155 -13.30 -1.42 -2.89
CA VAL A 155 -13.76 -1.57 -4.27
C VAL A 155 -12.64 -2.11 -5.15
N LYS A 156 -12.82 -3.29 -5.75
CA LYS A 156 -11.77 -3.96 -6.53
C LYS A 156 -11.50 -3.28 -7.86
N LEU A 157 -10.23 -2.94 -8.09
CA LEU A 157 -9.75 -2.38 -9.35
C LEU A 157 -9.49 -3.47 -10.40
N ASN A 158 -9.77 -3.15 -11.65
CA ASN A 158 -9.44 -3.98 -12.81
C ASN A 158 -7.99 -3.71 -13.25
N GLN A 159 -7.05 -4.44 -12.68
CA GLN A 159 -5.61 -4.29 -12.97
C GLN A 159 -5.21 -4.71 -14.39
N ARG A 160 -6.11 -5.31 -15.16
CA ARG A 160 -5.91 -5.60 -16.59
C ARG A 160 -6.27 -4.41 -17.48
N ASN A 161 -6.93 -3.41 -16.93
CA ASN A 161 -7.19 -2.16 -17.65
C ASN A 161 -5.89 -1.35 -17.75
N PRO A 162 -5.44 -1.00 -18.97
CA PRO A 162 -4.18 -0.25 -19.15
C PRO A 162 -4.18 1.13 -18.49
N GLU A 163 -5.34 1.78 -18.39
CA GLU A 163 -5.43 3.08 -17.71
C GLU A 163 -5.24 2.94 -16.19
N VAL A 164 -5.75 1.86 -15.58
CA VAL A 164 -5.50 1.55 -14.16
C VAL A 164 -4.04 1.25 -13.91
N GLN A 165 -3.40 0.47 -14.78
CA GLN A 165 -1.97 0.20 -14.69
C GLN A 165 -1.17 1.50 -14.79
N GLN A 166 -1.45 2.32 -15.81
CA GLN A 166 -0.73 3.58 -16.00
C GLN A 166 -0.92 4.53 -14.82
N TYR A 167 -2.13 4.64 -14.29
CA TYR A 167 -2.42 5.45 -13.10
C TYR A 167 -1.53 5.05 -11.90
N HIS A 168 -1.39 3.74 -11.64
CA HIS A 168 -0.55 3.27 -10.54
C HIS A 168 0.95 3.42 -10.85
N TYR A 169 1.39 3.22 -12.10
CA TYR A 169 2.77 3.47 -12.48
C TYR A 169 3.15 4.95 -12.31
N ASP A 170 2.26 5.86 -12.69
CA ASP A 170 2.45 7.30 -12.50
C ASP A 170 2.41 7.69 -11.01
N THR A 171 1.63 6.97 -10.21
CA THR A 171 1.62 7.12 -8.75
C THR A 171 2.97 6.73 -8.15
N VAL A 172 3.55 5.60 -8.56
CA VAL A 172 4.89 5.18 -8.08
C VAL A 172 5.97 6.18 -8.49
N ARG A 173 5.95 6.68 -9.75
CA ARG A 173 6.86 7.75 -10.19
C ARG A 173 6.74 8.98 -9.30
N PHE A 174 5.50 9.42 -9.05
CA PHE A 174 5.21 10.55 -8.16
C PHE A 174 5.80 10.31 -6.75
N TRP A 175 5.64 9.14 -6.17
CA TRP A 175 6.17 8.83 -4.83
C TRP A 175 7.70 8.90 -4.78
N VAL A 176 8.37 8.40 -5.81
CA VAL A 176 9.84 8.48 -5.90
C VAL A 176 10.30 9.92 -6.11
N GLU A 177 9.68 10.66 -7.02
CA GLU A 177 10.05 12.04 -7.35
C GLU A 177 9.77 13.02 -6.20
N GLN A 178 8.66 12.85 -5.49
CA GLN A 178 8.26 13.77 -4.43
C GLN A 178 8.84 13.41 -3.08
N PHE A 179 8.91 12.13 -2.76
CA PHE A 179 9.24 11.67 -1.42
C PHE A 179 10.58 10.93 -1.33
N ASP A 180 11.15 10.53 -2.46
CA ASP A 180 12.41 9.76 -2.53
C ASP A 180 12.34 8.41 -1.78
N ILE A 181 11.19 7.73 -1.79
CA ILE A 181 11.04 6.41 -1.17
C ILE A 181 11.94 5.36 -1.83
N ASP A 182 12.28 4.30 -1.11
CA ASP A 182 13.23 3.26 -1.54
C ASP A 182 12.55 1.95 -1.97
N GLY A 183 11.24 1.85 -1.84
CA GLY A 183 10.51 0.65 -2.22
C GLY A 183 9.04 0.68 -1.81
N ILE A 184 8.37 -0.42 -2.14
CA ILE A 184 6.94 -0.61 -1.90
C ILE A 184 6.70 -2.02 -1.37
N ARG A 185 5.86 -2.14 -0.35
CA ARG A 185 5.18 -3.38 -0.01
C ARG A 185 3.82 -3.39 -0.70
N LEU A 186 3.56 -4.37 -1.54
CA LEU A 186 2.28 -4.54 -2.22
C LEU A 186 1.30 -5.27 -1.29
N ASP A 187 0.24 -4.57 -0.92
CA ASP A 187 -0.89 -5.13 -0.18
C ASP A 187 -1.62 -6.17 -1.01
N ALA A 188 -2.04 -7.28 -0.38
CA ALA A 188 -2.77 -8.38 -1.01
C ALA A 188 -2.16 -8.82 -2.36
N ALA A 189 -0.83 -8.99 -2.42
CA ALA A 189 -0.11 -9.28 -3.65
C ALA A 189 -0.48 -10.64 -4.26
N ASP A 190 -1.03 -11.55 -3.48
CA ASP A 190 -1.51 -12.85 -3.92
C ASP A 190 -2.73 -12.78 -4.87
N VAL A 191 -3.47 -11.66 -4.87
CA VAL A 191 -4.61 -11.41 -5.76
C VAL A 191 -4.32 -10.34 -6.83
N LEU A 192 -3.08 -9.82 -6.90
CA LEU A 192 -2.67 -8.90 -7.94
C LEU A 192 -2.43 -9.61 -9.28
N ASP A 193 -2.73 -8.93 -10.38
CA ASP A 193 -2.44 -9.43 -11.73
C ASP A 193 -0.92 -9.53 -11.97
N PHE A 194 -0.46 -10.64 -12.53
CA PHE A 194 0.97 -10.89 -12.76
C PHE A 194 1.58 -9.94 -13.80
N ASP A 195 0.83 -9.55 -14.84
CA ASP A 195 1.34 -8.62 -15.83
C ASP A 195 1.46 -7.20 -15.27
N PHE A 196 0.55 -6.83 -14.37
CA PHE A 196 0.68 -5.60 -13.59
C PHE A 196 1.95 -5.63 -12.72
N MET A 197 2.23 -6.72 -12.00
CA MET A 197 3.45 -6.84 -11.19
C MET A 197 4.73 -6.84 -12.05
N ARG A 198 4.72 -7.47 -13.23
CA ARG A 198 5.83 -7.36 -14.18
C ARG A 198 6.05 -5.93 -14.66
N GLY A 199 4.95 -5.18 -14.87
CA GLY A 199 5.01 -3.75 -15.16
C GLY A 199 5.64 -2.95 -14.04
N LEU A 200 5.24 -3.20 -12.79
CA LEU A 200 5.85 -2.59 -11.61
C LEU A 200 7.34 -2.92 -11.48
N ARG A 201 7.76 -4.16 -11.81
CA ARG A 201 9.18 -4.52 -11.79
C ARG A 201 9.99 -3.74 -12.82
N ARG A 202 9.49 -3.59 -14.04
CA ARG A 202 10.15 -2.77 -15.06
C ARG A 202 10.27 -1.32 -14.59
N LEU A 203 9.17 -0.78 -14.05
CA LEU A 203 9.16 0.56 -13.49
C LEU A 203 10.16 0.73 -12.34
N ALA A 204 10.22 -0.22 -11.41
CA ALA A 204 11.17 -0.21 -10.29
C ALA A 204 12.62 -0.07 -10.76
N ASN A 205 12.98 -0.79 -11.83
CA ASN A 205 14.32 -0.71 -12.42
C ASN A 205 14.62 0.64 -13.10
N GLU A 206 13.57 1.40 -13.49
CA GLU A 206 13.70 2.70 -14.16
C GLU A 206 13.76 3.87 -13.17
N VAL A 207 12.93 3.83 -12.11
CA VAL A 207 12.69 5.02 -11.26
C VAL A 207 13.82 5.29 -10.25
N LYS A 208 14.44 4.23 -9.73
CA LYS A 208 15.51 4.38 -8.73
C LYS A 208 16.38 3.12 -8.68
N PRO A 209 17.71 3.23 -8.63
CA PRO A 209 18.59 2.07 -8.41
C PRO A 209 18.18 1.31 -7.13
N GLU A 210 18.08 -0.01 -7.24
CA GLU A 210 17.72 -0.89 -6.12
C GLU A 210 16.36 -0.57 -5.46
N PHE A 211 15.40 -0.01 -6.23
CA PHE A 211 14.02 0.17 -5.74
C PHE A 211 13.40 -1.18 -5.42
N TRP A 212 13.01 -1.38 -4.17
CA TRP A 212 12.59 -2.69 -3.67
C TRP A 212 11.08 -2.92 -3.78
N LEU A 213 10.69 -4.09 -4.25
CA LEU A 213 9.30 -4.54 -4.30
C LEU A 213 9.14 -5.80 -3.45
N MET A 214 8.29 -5.72 -2.43
CA MET A 214 7.86 -6.86 -1.62
C MET A 214 6.36 -7.06 -1.77
N GLY A 215 5.89 -8.29 -1.81
CA GLY A 215 4.47 -8.62 -1.85
C GLY A 215 3.98 -9.29 -0.58
N GLU A 216 2.78 -8.93 -0.16
CA GLU A 216 2.07 -9.72 0.83
C GLU A 216 1.47 -10.96 0.15
N VAL A 217 2.03 -12.13 0.45
CA VAL A 217 1.55 -13.42 -0.03
C VAL A 217 1.44 -14.37 1.16
N ILE A 218 0.21 -14.81 1.47
CA ILE A 218 -0.04 -15.62 2.66
C ILE A 218 0.23 -17.10 2.38
N HIS A 219 -0.22 -17.61 1.24
CA HIS A 219 -0.17 -19.03 0.91
C HIS A 219 0.35 -19.28 -0.52
N GLY A 220 0.89 -20.47 -0.73
CA GLY A 220 1.29 -20.97 -2.04
C GLY A 220 2.79 -21.04 -2.24
N ASP A 221 3.19 -21.38 -3.46
CA ASP A 221 4.58 -21.39 -3.86
C ASP A 221 5.07 -19.96 -4.08
N TYR A 222 5.85 -19.44 -3.14
CA TYR A 222 6.34 -18.05 -3.15
C TYR A 222 7.17 -17.70 -4.39
N SER A 223 7.78 -18.69 -5.05
CA SER A 223 8.55 -18.44 -6.29
C SER A 223 7.69 -17.91 -7.44
N ARG A 224 6.38 -18.09 -7.38
CA ARG A 224 5.44 -17.53 -8.37
C ARG A 224 5.43 -16.01 -8.37
N TRP A 225 5.69 -15.38 -7.22
CA TRP A 225 5.71 -13.92 -7.02
C TRP A 225 7.13 -13.39 -6.86
N ALA A 226 7.95 -14.04 -6.03
CA ALA A 226 9.34 -13.66 -5.80
C ALA A 226 10.24 -14.29 -6.87
N ASN A 227 10.49 -13.54 -7.94
CA ASN A 227 11.33 -13.97 -9.06
C ASN A 227 11.89 -12.75 -9.82
N PRO A 228 12.85 -12.92 -10.73
CA PRO A 228 13.49 -11.81 -11.44
C PRO A 228 12.56 -10.93 -12.27
N GLU A 229 11.39 -11.40 -12.65
CA GLU A 229 10.44 -10.67 -13.50
C GLU A 229 9.43 -9.84 -12.69
N MET A 230 9.19 -10.18 -11.41
CA MET A 230 8.15 -9.57 -10.59
C MET A 230 8.71 -9.00 -9.29
N LEU A 231 8.46 -9.63 -8.15
CA LEU A 231 8.82 -9.09 -6.86
C LEU A 231 10.23 -9.56 -6.45
N HIS A 232 10.91 -8.75 -5.63
CA HIS A 232 12.19 -9.13 -5.05
C HIS A 232 12.01 -10.14 -3.92
N SER A 233 10.92 -10.00 -3.15
CA SER A 233 10.58 -10.88 -2.03
C SER A 233 9.09 -10.86 -1.74
N VAL A 234 8.67 -11.77 -0.87
CA VAL A 234 7.32 -11.84 -0.29
C VAL A 234 7.40 -12.00 1.22
N THR A 235 6.29 -11.71 1.90
CA THR A 235 6.14 -12.01 3.33
C THR A 235 6.23 -13.51 3.59
N ASN A 236 7.00 -13.92 4.59
CA ASN A 236 7.15 -15.35 4.93
C ASN A 236 6.17 -15.75 6.04
N TYR A 237 4.90 -15.88 5.69
CA TYR A 237 3.85 -16.31 6.63
C TYR A 237 4.01 -17.75 7.08
N GLU A 238 4.60 -18.63 6.27
CA GLU A 238 4.85 -20.02 6.64
C GLU A 238 5.86 -20.12 7.78
N LEU A 239 6.97 -19.37 7.68
CA LEU A 239 7.95 -19.31 8.76
C LEU A 239 7.33 -18.69 10.02
N HIS A 240 6.60 -17.59 9.87
CA HIS A 240 5.88 -16.94 10.98
C HIS A 240 4.95 -17.94 11.68
N LYS A 241 4.12 -18.66 10.92
CA LYS A 241 3.20 -19.66 11.44
C LYS A 241 3.93 -20.80 12.14
N GLY A 242 5.01 -21.30 11.53
CA GLY A 242 5.84 -22.37 12.11
C GLY A 242 6.45 -21.97 13.45
N LEU A 243 7.04 -20.77 13.53
CA LEU A 243 7.60 -20.23 14.76
C LEU A 243 6.51 -20.03 15.82
N TRP A 244 5.36 -19.46 15.44
CA TRP A 244 4.25 -19.21 16.35
C TRP A 244 3.69 -20.52 16.92
N SER A 245 3.39 -21.51 16.06
CA SER A 245 2.88 -22.84 16.49
C SER A 245 3.91 -23.59 17.34
N GLY A 246 5.20 -23.52 16.97
CA GLY A 246 6.25 -24.14 17.76
C GLY A 246 6.32 -23.58 19.18
N HIS A 247 6.29 -22.25 19.31
CA HIS A 247 6.44 -21.60 20.62
C HIS A 247 5.16 -21.56 21.46
N ASN A 248 4.00 -21.35 20.84
CA ASN A 248 2.75 -21.17 21.59
C ASN A 248 1.94 -22.46 21.73
N ASP A 249 1.86 -23.27 20.66
CA ASP A 249 1.07 -24.51 20.65
C ASP A 249 1.93 -25.74 20.97
N HIS A 250 3.26 -25.58 21.09
CA HIS A 250 4.23 -26.67 21.26
C HIS A 250 4.13 -27.75 20.16
N ASN A 251 3.80 -27.33 18.94
CA ASN A 251 3.68 -28.19 17.77
C ASN A 251 4.95 -28.08 16.92
N TYR A 252 5.85 -29.06 17.10
CA TYR A 252 7.16 -29.11 16.44
C TYR A 252 7.15 -30.05 15.23
#